data_2df54948cf98834f4f442eba5cda1de7
#
_entry.id   2df54948cf98834f4f442eba5cda1de7
#
_cell.length_a   1.000
_cell.length_b   1.000
_cell.length_c   1.000
_cell.angle_alpha   90.00
_cell.angle_beta   90.00
_cell.angle_gamma   90.00
#
_symmetry.space_group_name_H-M   'P 1'
#
loop_
_entity.id
_entity.type
_entity.pdbx_description
1 polymer ?
#
loop_
_entity_poly.entity_id
_entity_poly.type
_entity_poly.pdbx_seq_one_letter_code
_entity_poly.pdbx_strand_id
1 'polypeptide(L)'
;MNILKPQNNHIEKLKNENIINIQETEKITCCNFENEECNNINLYENEFEHCNFNNICMQNALVEKITFRDTIFKQCNFSNTEFRECSFIRCEFNNCKVSGCDFTENRLYNVSFIETNANYINLSMASIENILFKDTSLEESYFQETKIKNIYFNNANLRQAQFFKTSLKNIDLSNSQIEGIAISLEDIKGAIIDQIQAIDLLYLIGVKIKQ
;
A
#
# COMPACT_ATOMS: atom_id res chain seq x y z
N MET A 1 -2.43 17.48 -5.35
CA MET A 1 -2.43 15.99 -5.35
C MET A 1 -3.05 15.51 -6.65
N ASN A 2 -2.33 14.75 -7.45
CA ASN A 2 -2.81 14.28 -8.76
C ASN A 2 -2.55 12.77 -8.88
N ILE A 3 -3.38 11.98 -8.18
CA ILE A 3 -3.34 10.52 -8.27
C ILE A 3 -4.42 10.11 -9.28
N LEU A 4 -4.00 9.41 -10.31
CA LEU A 4 -4.93 8.89 -11.32
C LEU A 4 -5.68 7.69 -10.72
N LYS A 5 -7.00 7.78 -10.73
CA LYS A 5 -7.87 6.69 -10.29
C LYS A 5 -7.95 5.58 -11.34
N PRO A 6 -8.38 4.37 -10.95
CA PRO A 6 -8.70 3.32 -11.90
C PRO A 6 -9.68 3.81 -12.97
N GLN A 7 -9.40 3.48 -14.23
CA GLN A 7 -10.23 3.88 -15.37
C GLN A 7 -11.31 2.83 -15.65
N ASN A 8 -12.28 2.71 -14.75
CA ASN A 8 -13.34 1.68 -14.84
C ASN A 8 -14.56 2.20 -15.61
N ASN A 9 -14.38 2.72 -16.82
CA ASN A 9 -15.47 3.18 -17.68
C ASN A 9 -16.42 2.05 -18.17
N HIS A 10 -16.15 0.79 -17.76
CA HIS A 10 -16.84 -0.41 -18.24
C HIS A 10 -17.50 -1.21 -17.11
N ILE A 11 -17.74 -0.60 -15.93
CA ILE A 11 -18.31 -1.28 -14.75
C ILE A 11 -19.63 -2.01 -15.07
N GLU A 12 -20.43 -1.51 -16.03
CA GLU A 12 -21.70 -2.14 -16.43
C GLU A 12 -21.53 -3.44 -17.26
N LYS A 13 -20.31 -3.83 -17.60
CA LYS A 13 -20.01 -4.99 -18.45
C LYS A 13 -19.04 -5.99 -17.82
N LEU A 14 -18.84 -5.93 -16.50
CA LEU A 14 -17.95 -6.88 -15.85
C LEU A 14 -18.56 -8.29 -15.88
N LYS A 15 -17.73 -9.28 -16.22
CA LYS A 15 -18.07 -10.68 -16.12
C LYS A 15 -17.78 -11.18 -14.71
N ASN A 16 -18.66 -11.97 -14.13
CA ASN A 16 -18.36 -12.64 -12.88
C ASN A 16 -17.47 -13.86 -13.17
N GLU A 17 -16.35 -13.93 -12.50
CA GLU A 17 -15.38 -15.01 -12.58
C GLU A 17 -14.98 -15.44 -11.18
N ASN A 18 -14.38 -16.63 -11.06
CA ASN A 18 -13.86 -17.11 -9.79
C ASN A 18 -12.32 -17.18 -9.84
N ILE A 19 -11.67 -16.69 -8.79
CA ILE A 19 -10.20 -16.65 -8.69
C ILE A 19 -9.61 -18.05 -8.80
N ILE A 20 -10.25 -19.05 -8.21
CA ILE A 20 -9.77 -20.43 -8.22
C ILE A 20 -9.73 -21.07 -9.63
N ASN A 21 -10.44 -20.50 -10.60
CA ASN A 21 -10.47 -21.00 -11.97
C ASN A 21 -9.44 -20.33 -12.88
N ILE A 22 -8.71 -19.32 -12.38
CA ILE A 22 -7.70 -18.60 -13.15
C ILE A 22 -6.51 -19.51 -13.40
N GLN A 23 -6.11 -19.61 -14.65
CA GLN A 23 -4.92 -20.35 -15.05
C GLN A 23 -3.70 -19.44 -15.06
N GLU A 24 -2.52 -20.02 -14.99
CA GLU A 24 -1.26 -19.27 -15.13
C GLU A 24 -1.15 -18.61 -16.51
N THR A 25 -0.42 -17.47 -16.56
CA THR A 25 -0.15 -16.72 -17.79
C THR A 25 -1.41 -16.17 -18.50
N GLU A 26 -2.50 -15.99 -17.76
CA GLU A 26 -3.75 -15.50 -18.32
C GLU A 26 -3.87 -13.97 -18.20
N LYS A 27 -4.42 -13.34 -19.25
CA LYS A 27 -4.86 -11.96 -19.19
C LYS A 27 -6.35 -11.90 -18.93
N ILE A 28 -6.71 -11.40 -17.74
CA ILE A 28 -8.07 -11.29 -17.23
C ILE A 28 -8.52 -9.83 -17.36
N THR A 29 -9.56 -9.58 -18.12
CA THR A 29 -10.02 -8.20 -18.37
C THR A 29 -11.50 -8.04 -18.09
N CYS A 30 -11.87 -6.92 -17.48
CA CYS A 30 -13.26 -6.56 -17.20
C CYS A 30 -13.99 -7.65 -16.41
N CYS A 31 -13.34 -8.19 -15.37
CA CYS A 31 -13.92 -9.22 -14.51
C CYS A 31 -14.24 -8.70 -13.12
N ASN A 32 -15.22 -9.32 -12.52
CA ASN A 32 -15.66 -9.06 -11.17
C ASN A 32 -15.55 -10.36 -10.36
N PHE A 33 -14.82 -10.29 -9.26
CA PHE A 33 -14.61 -11.37 -8.30
C PHE A 33 -15.30 -10.97 -7.01
N GLU A 34 -16.21 -11.79 -6.52
CA GLU A 34 -17.02 -11.44 -5.35
C GLU A 34 -17.20 -12.59 -4.38
N ASN A 35 -17.05 -12.26 -3.08
CA ASN A 35 -17.41 -13.14 -1.98
C ASN A 35 -16.68 -14.50 -2.01
N GLU A 36 -15.37 -14.50 -2.29
CA GLU A 36 -14.58 -15.71 -2.37
C GLU A 36 -13.61 -15.85 -1.18
N GLU A 37 -13.45 -17.08 -0.72
CA GLU A 37 -12.39 -17.48 0.21
C GLU A 37 -11.35 -18.30 -0.56
N CYS A 38 -10.19 -17.69 -0.81
CA CYS A 38 -9.09 -18.28 -1.53
C CYS A 38 -7.76 -18.11 -0.76
N ASN A 39 -7.78 -18.51 0.52
CA ASN A 39 -6.61 -18.46 1.36
C ASN A 39 -5.55 -19.49 0.95
N ASN A 40 -4.26 -19.14 1.16
CA ASN A 40 -3.11 -19.98 0.88
C ASN A 40 -3.00 -20.40 -0.61
N ILE A 41 -3.59 -19.66 -1.54
CA ILE A 41 -3.44 -19.92 -2.97
C ILE A 41 -2.15 -19.35 -3.53
N ASN A 42 -1.75 -19.86 -4.67
CA ASN A 42 -0.69 -19.30 -5.48
C ASN A 42 -1.26 -18.80 -6.79
N LEU A 43 -0.96 -17.52 -7.13
CA LEU A 43 -1.27 -16.94 -8.43
C LEU A 43 0.05 -16.55 -9.10
N TYR A 44 0.20 -16.87 -10.36
CA TYR A 44 1.46 -16.72 -11.07
C TYR A 44 1.29 -16.20 -12.50
N GLU A 45 2.09 -15.17 -12.85
CA GLU A 45 2.21 -14.61 -14.21
C GLU A 45 0.87 -14.17 -14.86
N ASN A 46 -0.06 -13.60 -14.10
CA ASN A 46 -1.32 -13.10 -14.62
C ASN A 46 -1.31 -11.58 -14.83
N GLU A 47 -2.19 -11.09 -15.69
CA GLU A 47 -2.50 -9.67 -15.82
C GLU A 47 -3.99 -9.44 -15.57
N PHE A 48 -4.32 -8.64 -14.55
CA PHE A 48 -5.68 -8.20 -14.26
C PHE A 48 -5.84 -6.75 -14.72
N GLU A 49 -6.75 -6.51 -15.66
CA GLU A 49 -7.02 -5.18 -16.20
C GLU A 49 -8.51 -4.84 -16.13
N HIS A 50 -8.82 -3.66 -15.57
CA HIS A 50 -10.20 -3.21 -15.35
C HIS A 50 -11.04 -4.20 -14.51
N CYS A 51 -10.43 -4.80 -13.49
CA CYS A 51 -11.07 -5.80 -12.65
C CYS A 51 -11.52 -5.22 -11.30
N ASN A 52 -12.54 -5.83 -10.72
CA ASN A 52 -12.98 -5.55 -9.36
C ASN A 52 -12.85 -6.81 -8.50
N PHE A 53 -12.28 -6.65 -7.33
CA PHE A 53 -12.25 -7.65 -6.27
C PHE A 53 -13.07 -7.11 -5.10
N ASN A 54 -14.17 -7.76 -4.76
CA ASN A 54 -15.09 -7.31 -3.73
C ASN A 54 -15.34 -8.42 -2.71
N ASN A 55 -15.02 -8.14 -1.43
CA ASN A 55 -15.15 -9.10 -0.35
C ASN A 55 -14.39 -10.41 -0.61
N ILE A 56 -13.13 -10.30 -1.04
CA ILE A 56 -12.24 -11.44 -1.28
C ILE A 56 -11.37 -11.67 -0.05
N CYS A 57 -11.32 -12.92 0.42
CA CYS A 57 -10.38 -13.35 1.46
C CYS A 57 -9.26 -14.18 0.82
N MET A 58 -8.06 -13.60 0.76
CA MET A 58 -6.87 -14.21 0.15
C MET A 58 -5.68 -14.04 1.11
N GLN A 59 -5.78 -14.67 2.27
CA GLN A 59 -4.74 -14.57 3.31
C GLN A 59 -3.64 -15.61 3.06
N ASN A 60 -2.40 -15.27 3.45
CA ASN A 60 -1.22 -16.13 3.35
C ASN A 60 -1.00 -16.68 1.92
N ALA A 61 -1.39 -15.93 0.90
CA ALA A 61 -1.24 -16.31 -0.50
C ALA A 61 0.15 -15.92 -1.02
N LEU A 62 0.59 -16.57 -2.09
CA LEU A 62 1.73 -16.16 -2.89
C LEU A 62 1.21 -15.65 -4.24
N VAL A 63 1.47 -14.37 -4.50
CA VAL A 63 1.08 -13.68 -5.72
C VAL A 63 2.37 -13.24 -6.42
N GLU A 64 2.73 -13.87 -7.52
CA GLU A 64 4.05 -13.67 -8.14
C GLU A 64 3.93 -13.27 -9.61
N LYS A 65 4.70 -12.25 -10.01
CA LYS A 65 4.78 -11.71 -11.39
C LYS A 65 3.44 -11.28 -11.96
N ILE A 66 2.59 -10.70 -11.12
CA ILE A 66 1.26 -10.24 -11.52
C ILE A 66 1.25 -8.74 -11.75
N THR A 67 0.54 -8.32 -12.81
CA THR A 67 0.22 -6.92 -13.05
C THR A 67 -1.26 -6.68 -12.78
N PHE A 68 -1.53 -5.79 -11.83
CA PHE A 68 -2.86 -5.22 -11.63
C PHE A 68 -2.90 -3.82 -12.24
N ARG A 69 -3.81 -3.61 -13.19
CA ARG A 69 -4.01 -2.34 -13.87
C ARG A 69 -5.47 -1.92 -13.81
N ASP A 70 -5.72 -0.66 -13.45
CA ASP A 70 -7.08 -0.13 -13.34
C ASP A 70 -8.01 -1.03 -12.51
N THR A 71 -7.49 -1.54 -11.39
CA THR A 71 -8.15 -2.55 -10.58
C THR A 71 -8.57 -1.98 -9.23
N ILE A 72 -9.77 -2.33 -8.78
CA ILE A 72 -10.32 -1.93 -7.49
C ILE A 72 -10.43 -3.14 -6.58
N PHE A 73 -9.86 -3.01 -5.38
CA PHE A 73 -10.00 -3.97 -4.29
C PHE A 73 -10.87 -3.33 -3.21
N LYS A 74 -12.01 -3.91 -2.92
CA LYS A 74 -12.95 -3.40 -1.93
C LYS A 74 -13.29 -4.46 -0.89
N GLN A 75 -13.15 -4.11 0.40
CA GLN A 75 -13.45 -4.99 1.52
C GLN A 75 -12.69 -6.34 1.48
N CYS A 76 -11.52 -6.36 0.85
CA CYS A 76 -10.71 -7.57 0.71
C CYS A 76 -9.77 -7.76 1.91
N ASN A 77 -9.44 -9.01 2.19
CA ASN A 77 -8.47 -9.38 3.20
C ASN A 77 -7.30 -10.14 2.56
N PHE A 78 -6.17 -9.47 2.44
CA PHE A 78 -4.90 -10.00 1.93
C PHE A 78 -3.87 -10.21 3.04
N SER A 79 -4.27 -10.27 4.30
CA SER A 79 -3.32 -10.34 5.42
C SER A 79 -2.26 -11.42 5.22
N ASN A 80 -0.98 -11.06 5.43
CA ASN A 80 0.21 -11.90 5.25
C ASN A 80 0.40 -12.47 3.82
N THR A 81 -0.18 -11.84 2.80
CA THR A 81 0.06 -12.22 1.40
C THR A 81 1.41 -11.68 0.94
N GLU A 82 2.19 -12.52 0.26
CA GLU A 82 3.44 -12.14 -0.38
C GLU A 82 3.18 -11.77 -1.84
N PHE A 83 3.50 -10.51 -2.20
CA PHE A 83 3.49 -10.04 -3.58
C PHE A 83 4.93 -9.97 -4.08
N ARG A 84 5.31 -10.87 -4.99
CA ARG A 84 6.64 -10.95 -5.57
C ARG A 84 6.66 -10.48 -7.01
N GLU A 85 7.57 -9.59 -7.36
CA GLU A 85 7.73 -9.05 -8.73
C GLU A 85 6.42 -8.51 -9.33
N CYS A 86 5.52 -7.99 -8.48
CA CYS A 86 4.22 -7.49 -8.90
C CYS A 86 4.26 -6.01 -9.28
N SER A 87 3.30 -5.61 -10.12
CA SER A 87 3.07 -4.22 -10.49
C SER A 87 1.62 -3.82 -10.26
N PHE A 88 1.42 -2.70 -9.56
CA PHE A 88 0.11 -2.10 -9.33
C PHE A 88 0.05 -0.74 -10.03
N ILE A 89 -0.83 -0.60 -11.01
CA ILE A 89 -0.92 0.59 -11.85
C ILE A 89 -2.35 1.12 -11.84
N ARG A 90 -2.58 2.30 -11.27
CA ARG A 90 -3.90 2.90 -11.05
C ARG A 90 -4.84 1.93 -10.33
N CYS A 91 -4.43 1.52 -9.13
CA CYS A 91 -5.20 0.61 -8.28
C CYS A 91 -5.73 1.33 -7.04
N GLU A 92 -6.86 0.85 -6.52
CA GLU A 92 -7.44 1.34 -5.28
C GLU A 92 -7.72 0.19 -4.31
N PHE A 93 -7.19 0.29 -3.10
CA PHE A 93 -7.53 -0.57 -1.96
C PHE A 93 -8.46 0.22 -1.05
N ASN A 94 -9.73 -0.17 -0.97
CA ASN A 94 -10.76 0.54 -0.23
C ASN A 94 -11.34 -0.37 0.86
N ASN A 95 -11.23 0.05 2.12
CA ASN A 95 -11.68 -0.72 3.28
C ASN A 95 -11.12 -2.16 3.29
N CYS A 96 -9.83 -2.28 2.96
CA CYS A 96 -9.14 -3.56 2.88
C CYS A 96 -8.28 -3.84 4.13
N LYS A 97 -7.85 -5.10 4.27
CA LYS A 97 -6.79 -5.53 5.18
C LYS A 97 -5.60 -6.01 4.35
N VAL A 98 -4.48 -5.30 4.47
CA VAL A 98 -3.19 -5.67 3.89
C VAL A 98 -2.12 -5.77 4.99
N SER A 99 -2.55 -6.10 6.21
CA SER A 99 -1.66 -6.25 7.37
C SER A 99 -0.65 -7.36 7.15
N GLY A 100 0.64 -7.05 7.37
CA GLY A 100 1.72 -8.00 7.18
C GLY A 100 1.94 -8.43 5.73
N CYS A 101 1.32 -7.77 4.76
CA CYS A 101 1.61 -8.03 3.34
C CYS A 101 3.04 -7.63 3.00
N ASP A 102 3.68 -8.44 2.18
CA ASP A 102 5.00 -8.13 1.64
C ASP A 102 4.90 -7.59 0.21
N PHE A 103 5.26 -6.31 0.05
CA PHE A 103 5.39 -5.62 -1.23
C PHE A 103 6.84 -5.26 -1.55
N THR A 104 7.80 -5.97 -0.98
CA THR A 104 9.23 -5.72 -1.21
C THR A 104 9.54 -5.75 -2.70
N GLU A 105 10.34 -4.76 -3.17
CA GLU A 105 10.79 -4.62 -4.55
C GLU A 105 9.69 -4.43 -5.60
N ASN A 106 8.43 -4.34 -5.21
CA ASN A 106 7.31 -4.15 -6.13
C ASN A 106 7.25 -2.73 -6.70
N ARG A 107 6.45 -2.60 -7.77
CA ARG A 107 6.18 -1.31 -8.40
C ARG A 107 4.73 -0.89 -8.14
N LEU A 108 4.55 0.27 -7.50
CA LEU A 108 3.25 0.87 -7.26
C LEU A 108 3.19 2.26 -7.94
N TYR A 109 2.27 2.44 -8.88
CA TYR A 109 2.11 3.68 -9.64
C TYR A 109 0.65 4.14 -9.64
N ASN A 110 0.36 5.32 -9.08
CA ASN A 110 -1.00 5.83 -8.86
C ASN A 110 -1.87 4.85 -8.06
N VAL A 111 -1.44 4.49 -6.86
CA VAL A 111 -2.17 3.57 -5.98
C VAL A 111 -2.71 4.32 -4.77
N SER A 112 -3.95 4.02 -4.40
CA SER A 112 -4.58 4.57 -3.20
C SER A 112 -4.95 3.47 -2.22
N PHE A 113 -4.60 3.69 -0.95
CA PHE A 113 -5.08 2.91 0.19
C PHE A 113 -6.01 3.81 1.00
N ILE A 114 -7.30 3.47 1.04
CA ILE A 114 -8.34 4.30 1.66
C ILE A 114 -9.03 3.45 2.73
N GLU A 115 -9.15 3.98 3.96
CA GLU A 115 -9.78 3.28 5.10
C GLU A 115 -9.24 1.85 5.28
N THR A 116 -7.93 1.67 5.05
CA THR A 116 -7.30 0.35 4.96
C THR A 116 -6.43 0.08 6.18
N ASN A 117 -6.45 -1.16 6.66
CA ASN A 117 -5.49 -1.61 7.66
C ASN A 117 -4.26 -2.19 6.95
N ALA A 118 -3.15 -1.44 7.02
CA ALA A 118 -1.86 -1.78 6.43
C ALA A 118 -0.74 -1.87 7.50
N ASN A 119 -1.10 -2.24 8.75
CA ASN A 119 -0.11 -2.44 9.80
C ASN A 119 0.88 -3.52 9.39
N TYR A 120 2.16 -3.33 9.73
CA TYR A 120 3.25 -4.27 9.39
C TYR A 120 3.46 -4.49 7.88
N ILE A 121 2.86 -3.68 7.02
CA ILE A 121 3.10 -3.78 5.56
C ILE A 121 4.57 -3.55 5.25
N ASN A 122 5.15 -4.36 4.38
CA ASN A 122 6.52 -4.20 3.95
C ASN A 122 6.58 -3.62 2.53
N LEU A 123 7.04 -2.38 2.42
CA LEU A 123 7.27 -1.66 1.17
C LEU A 123 8.77 -1.41 0.93
N SER A 124 9.65 -2.12 1.65
CA SER A 124 11.09 -1.96 1.51
C SER A 124 11.56 -2.21 0.09
N MET A 125 12.50 -1.38 -0.40
CA MET A 125 13.05 -1.44 -1.75
C MET A 125 12.02 -1.29 -2.89
N ALA A 126 10.75 -1.07 -2.58
CA ALA A 126 9.72 -0.83 -3.59
C ALA A 126 9.96 0.48 -4.33
N SER A 127 9.45 0.55 -5.57
CA SER A 127 9.38 1.79 -6.35
C SER A 127 7.96 2.31 -6.33
N ILE A 128 7.74 3.42 -5.61
CA ILE A 128 6.41 3.99 -5.42
C ILE A 128 6.33 5.40 -6.04
N GLU A 129 5.31 5.63 -6.85
CA GLU A 129 5.06 6.93 -7.48
C GLU A 129 3.58 7.28 -7.41
N ASN A 130 3.26 8.47 -6.88
CA ASN A 130 1.90 8.99 -6.69
C ASN A 130 1.03 8.04 -5.84
N ILE A 131 1.43 7.83 -4.59
CA ILE A 131 0.70 6.96 -3.64
C ILE A 131 -0.07 7.80 -2.63
N LEU A 132 -1.29 7.38 -2.32
CA LEU A 132 -2.11 7.95 -1.27
C LEU A 132 -2.41 6.92 -0.18
N PHE A 133 -2.11 7.27 1.05
CA PHE A 133 -2.63 6.62 2.24
C PHE A 133 -3.59 7.59 2.91
N LYS A 134 -4.90 7.28 2.86
CA LYS A 134 -5.95 8.11 3.43
C LYS A 134 -6.74 7.33 4.46
N ASP A 135 -6.87 7.88 5.68
CA ASP A 135 -7.57 7.21 6.79
C ASP A 135 -7.08 5.76 7.01
N THR A 136 -5.75 5.57 6.86
CA THR A 136 -5.10 4.25 6.78
C THR A 136 -4.17 4.02 7.96
N SER A 137 -4.23 2.84 8.55
CA SER A 137 -3.27 2.42 9.57
C SER A 137 -2.04 1.78 8.93
N LEU A 138 -0.86 2.33 9.24
CA LEU A 138 0.47 1.92 8.78
C LEU A 138 1.41 1.70 9.97
N GLU A 139 0.83 1.34 11.12
CA GLU A 139 1.60 1.11 12.34
C GLU A 139 2.63 -0.01 12.13
N GLU A 140 3.87 0.23 12.58
CA GLU A 140 5.00 -0.69 12.43
C GLU A 140 5.28 -1.11 10.98
N SER A 141 4.94 -0.28 9.99
CA SER A 141 5.21 -0.52 8.57
C SER A 141 6.67 -0.28 8.18
N TYR A 142 7.11 -0.89 7.09
CA TYR A 142 8.50 -0.85 6.63
C TYR A 142 8.59 -0.16 5.27
N PHE A 143 9.39 0.94 5.22
CA PHE A 143 9.70 1.73 4.03
C PHE A 143 11.22 1.85 3.81
N GLN A 144 11.98 0.84 4.19
CA GLN A 144 13.44 0.90 4.09
C GLN A 144 13.89 0.86 2.63
N GLU A 145 14.81 1.76 2.26
CA GLU A 145 15.35 1.85 0.89
C GLU A 145 14.28 2.02 -0.20
N THR A 146 13.08 2.47 0.18
CA THR A 146 11.96 2.69 -0.75
C THR A 146 12.25 3.91 -1.63
N LYS A 147 12.07 3.75 -2.94
CA LYS A 147 12.18 4.86 -3.91
C LYS A 147 10.84 5.58 -4.00
N ILE A 148 10.76 6.75 -3.39
CA ILE A 148 9.53 7.53 -3.30
C ILE A 148 9.55 8.69 -4.31
N LYS A 149 8.49 8.76 -5.14
CA LYS A 149 8.17 9.94 -5.93
C LYS A 149 6.70 10.29 -5.71
N ASN A 150 6.44 11.31 -4.91
CA ASN A 150 5.10 11.75 -4.48
C ASN A 150 4.35 10.68 -3.67
N ILE A 151 4.45 10.76 -2.38
CA ILE A 151 3.60 10.03 -1.42
C ILE A 151 2.78 11.03 -0.62
N TYR A 152 1.54 10.68 -0.31
CA TYR A 152 0.62 11.51 0.44
C TYR A 152 0.06 10.73 1.61
N PHE A 153 0.30 11.23 2.82
CA PHE A 153 -0.29 10.72 4.04
C PHE A 153 -1.40 11.69 4.47
N ASN A 154 -2.64 11.22 4.52
CA ASN A 154 -3.80 12.00 4.91
C ASN A 154 -4.54 11.25 6.02
N ASN A 155 -4.40 11.74 7.27
CA ASN A 155 -4.91 11.06 8.45
C ASN A 155 -4.42 9.61 8.56
N ALA A 156 -3.12 9.39 8.32
CA ALA A 156 -2.50 8.07 8.41
C ALA A 156 -1.91 7.84 9.81
N ASN A 157 -1.97 6.60 10.31
CA ASN A 157 -1.26 6.20 11.51
C ASN A 157 0.09 5.58 11.11
N LEU A 158 1.19 6.34 11.28
CA LEU A 158 2.57 5.94 10.99
C LEU A 158 3.38 5.64 12.26
N ARG A 159 2.71 5.37 13.38
CA ARG A 159 3.40 5.04 14.62
C ARG A 159 4.36 3.89 14.42
N GLN A 160 5.61 4.07 14.90
CA GLN A 160 6.68 3.07 14.81
C GLN A 160 7.02 2.62 13.38
N ALA A 161 6.55 3.32 12.33
CA ALA A 161 6.94 3.05 10.95
C ALA A 161 8.44 3.32 10.73
N GLN A 162 9.07 2.57 9.84
CA GLN A 162 10.52 2.60 9.61
C GLN A 162 10.86 3.12 8.22
N PHE A 163 11.67 4.20 8.17
CA PHE A 163 12.04 4.90 6.93
C PHE A 163 13.57 4.99 6.71
N PHE A 164 14.34 4.02 7.19
CA PHE A 164 15.79 4.06 7.01
C PHE A 164 16.18 4.05 5.53
N LYS A 165 17.11 4.96 5.15
CA LYS A 165 17.57 5.19 3.78
C LYS A 165 16.40 5.56 2.82
N THR A 166 15.36 6.21 3.34
CA THR A 166 14.21 6.66 2.57
C THR A 166 13.94 8.12 2.89
N SER A 167 14.24 8.99 1.95
CA SER A 167 14.10 10.44 2.15
C SER A 167 12.65 10.88 2.19
N LEU A 168 12.28 11.59 3.27
CA LEU A 168 10.97 12.23 3.43
C LEU A 168 10.97 13.72 3.03
N LYS A 169 11.97 14.16 2.26
CA LYS A 169 12.05 15.55 1.81
C LYS A 169 10.81 15.97 1.03
N ASN A 170 10.21 17.10 1.43
CA ASN A 170 8.96 17.66 0.90
C ASN A 170 7.71 16.78 1.09
N ILE A 171 7.77 15.75 1.92
CA ILE A 171 6.61 14.95 2.28
C ILE A 171 5.94 15.58 3.50
N ASP A 172 4.62 15.77 3.40
CA ASP A 172 3.80 16.34 4.46
C ASP A 172 3.25 15.23 5.37
N LEU A 173 3.68 15.25 6.62
CA LEU A 173 3.26 14.33 7.68
C LEU A 173 2.32 15.01 8.69
N SER A 174 2.08 16.33 8.56
CA SER A 174 1.44 17.15 9.58
C SER A 174 0.04 16.69 10.00
N ASN A 175 -0.67 15.97 9.14
CA ASN A 175 -1.99 15.42 9.41
C ASN A 175 -1.98 13.94 9.80
N SER A 176 -0.83 13.39 10.21
CA SER A 176 -0.66 11.96 10.49
C SER A 176 -0.02 11.73 11.86
N GLN A 177 -0.14 10.54 12.39
CA GLN A 177 0.48 10.17 13.67
C GLN A 177 1.85 9.56 13.40
N ILE A 178 2.91 10.11 13.98
CA ILE A 178 4.31 9.70 13.73
C ILE A 178 5.08 9.28 14.98
N GLU A 179 4.40 9.09 16.11
CA GLU A 179 5.08 8.74 17.36
C GLU A 179 5.92 7.48 17.20
N GLY A 180 7.18 7.56 17.62
CA GLY A 180 8.11 6.44 17.56
C GLY A 180 8.59 6.06 16.15
N ILE A 181 8.36 6.92 15.14
CA ILE A 181 8.88 6.70 13.78
C ILE A 181 10.40 6.46 13.80
N ALA A 182 10.86 5.40 13.13
CA ALA A 182 12.27 5.08 13.05
C ALA A 182 12.85 5.61 11.73
N ILE A 183 13.67 6.68 11.84
CA ILE A 183 14.22 7.39 10.69
C ILE A 183 15.57 8.01 11.07
N SER A 184 16.47 8.22 10.11
CA SER A 184 17.71 8.94 10.34
C SER A 184 17.49 10.46 10.25
N LEU A 185 18.41 11.24 10.86
CA LEU A 185 18.40 12.71 10.73
C LEU A 185 18.57 13.16 9.29
N GLU A 186 19.26 12.41 8.47
CA GLU A 186 19.44 12.73 7.05
C GLU A 186 18.15 12.50 6.27
N ASP A 187 17.45 11.41 6.55
CA ASP A 187 16.25 11.02 5.83
C ASP A 187 15.03 11.89 6.17
N ILE A 188 14.90 12.39 7.42
CA ILE A 188 13.81 13.28 7.85
C ILE A 188 13.98 14.72 7.36
N LYS A 189 15.17 15.10 6.91
CA LYS A 189 15.49 16.48 6.55
C LYS A 189 14.61 17.00 5.43
N GLY A 190 13.89 18.08 5.74
CA GLY A 190 12.98 18.73 4.80
C GLY A 190 11.57 18.12 4.72
N ALA A 191 11.23 17.18 5.60
CA ALA A 191 9.85 16.77 5.83
C ALA A 191 9.02 17.93 6.42
N ILE A 192 7.72 17.92 6.18
CA ILE A 192 6.78 18.90 6.72
C ILE A 192 6.02 18.24 7.87
N ILE A 193 6.07 18.87 9.05
CA ILE A 193 5.47 18.36 10.29
C ILE A 193 4.73 19.47 11.03
N ASP A 194 3.85 19.11 11.96
CA ASP A 194 3.23 20.05 12.88
C ASP A 194 4.09 20.31 14.14
N GLN A 195 3.61 21.19 15.03
CA GLN A 195 4.33 21.59 16.26
C GLN A 195 4.42 20.44 17.28
N ILE A 196 3.42 19.59 17.38
CA ILE A 196 3.41 18.49 18.34
C ILE A 196 4.37 17.40 17.88
N GLN A 197 4.35 17.08 16.60
CA GLN A 197 5.25 16.13 15.97
C GLN A 197 6.72 16.52 16.10
N ALA A 198 7.02 17.83 16.15
CA ALA A 198 8.39 18.30 16.39
C ALA A 198 8.93 17.81 17.75
N ILE A 199 8.06 17.73 18.77
CA ILE A 199 8.43 17.18 20.09
C ILE A 199 8.74 15.69 19.98
N ASP A 200 7.93 14.95 19.24
CA ASP A 200 8.13 13.51 19.04
C ASP A 200 9.46 13.19 18.32
N LEU A 201 9.97 14.12 17.52
CA LEU A 201 11.22 13.95 16.78
C LEU A 201 12.48 14.39 17.54
N LEU A 202 12.36 15.03 18.72
CA LEU A 202 13.52 15.49 19.50
C LEU A 202 14.43 14.35 19.97
N TYR A 203 13.91 13.13 20.09
CA TYR A 203 14.73 11.97 20.44
C TYR A 203 15.82 11.67 19.40
N LEU A 204 15.59 12.01 18.11
CA LEU A 204 16.56 11.81 17.04
C LEU A 204 17.88 12.57 17.27
N ILE A 205 17.83 13.68 18.00
CA ILE A 205 19.00 14.50 18.38
C ILE A 205 19.40 14.31 19.83
N GLY A 206 18.84 13.32 20.53
CA GLY A 206 19.19 12.97 21.91
C GLY A 206 18.67 13.97 22.98
N VAL A 207 17.71 14.83 22.64
CA VAL A 207 17.10 15.78 23.61
C VAL A 207 16.20 15.01 24.57
N LYS A 208 16.32 15.35 25.85
CA LYS A 208 15.45 14.83 26.92
C LYS A 208 14.46 15.92 27.32
N ILE A 209 13.17 15.64 27.21
CA ILE A 209 12.10 16.52 27.66
C ILE A 209 11.86 16.23 29.14
N LYS A 210 11.88 17.27 29.98
CA LYS A 210 11.48 17.16 31.39
C LYS A 210 9.97 17.37 31.47
N GLN A 211 9.27 16.38 31.98
CA GLN A 211 7.83 16.47 32.31
C GLN A 211 7.61 17.33 33.54
#